data_d7c5d147d526c20e2d51f244a7d8dea6
#
_entry.id   d7c5d147d526c20e2d51f244a7d8dea6
#
_cell.length_a   1.000
_cell.length_b   1.000
_cell.length_c   1.000
_cell.angle_alpha   90.00
_cell.angle_beta   90.00
_cell.angle_gamma   90.00
#
_symmetry.space_group_name_H-M   'P 1'
#
loop_
_entity.id
_entity.type
_entity.pdbx_description
1 polymer ?
#
loop_
_entity_poly.entity_id
_entity_poly.type
_entity_poly.pdbx_seq_one_letter_code
_entity_poly.pdbx_strand_id
1 'polypeptide(L)'
;MPSGSTGCCPSGWSDFLLQVAPEKTRLLRFSRFHPSRKRRFAFLGFEFFWLKDRQGIARVKRRTAPKKLQAACRRLKEWIRDHRHLPGREFLRGLNQRLRGHYQYFGVRGNSRALHRFFDWAKACVFKWRNRRGGKRRSFTWAEFTQALKQVAIARPGITEVARRRVFA
;
A
#
# COMPACT_ATOMS: atom_id res chain seq x y z
N MET A 1 -29.99 -7.70 -33.95
CA MET A 1 -30.30 -6.33 -33.50
C MET A 1 -29.46 -6.05 -32.27
N PRO A 2 -28.36 -5.30 -32.28
CA PRO A 2 -27.68 -4.83 -31.07
C PRO A 2 -28.21 -3.44 -30.75
N SER A 3 -28.95 -3.35 -29.67
CA SER A 3 -29.51 -2.11 -29.17
C SER A 3 -28.59 -1.42 -28.16
N GLY A 4 -28.28 -0.16 -28.45
CA GLY A 4 -28.16 0.88 -27.47
C GLY A 4 -26.85 0.98 -26.71
N SER A 5 -25.85 1.57 -27.34
CA SER A 5 -24.77 2.27 -26.64
C SER A 5 -25.32 3.53 -25.98
N THR A 6 -25.57 3.47 -24.69
CA THR A 6 -25.84 4.69 -23.91
C THR A 6 -24.51 5.41 -23.70
N GLY A 7 -24.20 6.32 -24.61
CA GLY A 7 -23.09 7.25 -24.48
C GLY A 7 -23.38 8.28 -23.39
N CYS A 8 -22.97 8.01 -22.18
CA CYS A 8 -22.87 9.01 -21.13
C CYS A 8 -21.41 9.46 -21.05
N CYS A 9 -20.98 10.27 -22.00
CA CYS A 9 -19.73 11.03 -21.89
C CYS A 9 -20.02 12.26 -21.03
N PRO A 10 -19.36 12.46 -19.90
CA PRO A 10 -19.42 13.74 -19.21
C PRO A 10 -18.75 14.79 -20.09
N SER A 11 -19.56 15.76 -20.51
CA SER A 11 -19.19 16.86 -21.41
C SER A 11 -18.07 17.80 -20.91
N GLY A 12 -17.59 17.60 -19.69
CA GLY A 12 -16.56 18.45 -19.09
C GLY A 12 -15.10 18.14 -19.43
N TRP A 13 -14.82 17.08 -20.21
CA TRP A 13 -13.43 16.73 -20.57
C TRP A 13 -12.98 17.29 -21.91
N SER A 14 -13.93 17.66 -22.77
CA SER A 14 -13.65 18.27 -24.08
C SER A 14 -12.98 19.63 -23.97
N ASP A 15 -13.28 20.40 -22.92
CA ASP A 15 -12.71 21.73 -22.68
C ASP A 15 -11.19 21.68 -22.37
N PHE A 16 -10.66 20.52 -22.01
CA PHE A 16 -9.24 20.29 -21.73
C PHE A 16 -8.51 19.51 -22.83
N LEU A 17 -9.10 19.35 -24.02
CA LEU A 17 -8.56 18.56 -25.12
C LEU A 17 -8.20 17.11 -24.74
N LEU A 18 -8.87 16.55 -23.71
CA LEU A 18 -8.63 15.22 -23.21
C LEU A 18 -9.65 14.24 -23.81
N GLN A 19 -9.16 13.21 -24.50
CA GLN A 19 -9.98 12.13 -25.00
C GLN A 19 -9.91 10.91 -24.05
N VAL A 20 -11.08 10.39 -23.72
CA VAL A 20 -11.19 9.16 -22.92
C VAL A 20 -10.96 7.96 -23.82
N ALA A 21 -9.92 7.16 -23.53
CA ALA A 21 -9.66 5.93 -24.27
C ALA A 21 -10.73 4.86 -23.92
N PRO A 22 -11.64 4.50 -24.87
CA PRO A 22 -12.76 3.60 -24.57
C PRO A 22 -12.30 2.22 -24.14
N GLU A 23 -11.21 1.71 -24.68
CA GLU A 23 -10.61 0.42 -24.31
C GLU A 23 -10.06 0.38 -22.88
N LYS A 24 -9.70 1.53 -22.28
CA LYS A 24 -9.19 1.66 -20.92
C LYS A 24 -10.25 2.11 -19.93
N THR A 25 -11.42 2.49 -20.41
CA THR A 25 -12.53 2.98 -19.59
C THR A 25 -13.45 1.83 -19.25
N ARG A 26 -13.71 1.65 -17.96
CA ARG A 26 -14.58 0.59 -17.47
C ARG A 26 -15.63 1.13 -16.53
N LEU A 27 -16.90 0.99 -16.92
CA LEU A 27 -18.02 1.30 -16.05
C LEU A 27 -18.31 0.10 -15.14
N LEU A 28 -18.24 0.32 -13.82
CA LEU A 28 -18.49 -0.72 -12.84
C LEU A 28 -19.63 -0.29 -11.91
N ARG A 29 -20.69 -1.09 -11.84
CA ARG A 29 -21.73 -0.88 -10.83
C ARG A 29 -21.20 -1.29 -9.45
N PHE A 30 -20.95 -0.30 -8.59
CA PHE A 30 -20.42 -0.50 -7.24
C PHE A 30 -21.41 0.05 -6.22
N SER A 31 -22.43 -0.74 -5.87
CA SER A 31 -23.49 -0.37 -4.96
C SER A 31 -23.50 -1.28 -3.72
N ARG A 32 -23.88 -0.72 -2.56
CA ARG A 32 -24.12 -1.49 -1.32
C ARG A 32 -25.33 -2.43 -1.41
N PHE A 33 -26.26 -2.13 -2.32
CA PHE A 33 -27.47 -2.91 -2.58
C PHE A 33 -27.28 -4.00 -3.64
N HIS A 34 -26.12 -4.07 -4.26
CA HIS A 34 -25.89 -5.11 -5.27
C HIS A 34 -25.86 -6.49 -4.62
N PRO A 35 -26.55 -7.51 -5.17
CA PRO A 35 -26.62 -8.87 -4.61
C PRO A 35 -25.24 -9.47 -4.35
N SER A 36 -24.28 -9.23 -5.24
CA SER A 36 -22.89 -9.61 -5.01
C SER A 36 -22.16 -8.54 -4.22
N ARG A 37 -22.31 -8.52 -2.91
CA ARG A 37 -21.54 -7.68 -1.97
C ARG A 37 -20.02 -7.91 -2.06
N LYS A 38 -19.58 -8.89 -2.83
CA LYS A 38 -18.18 -9.25 -3.06
C LYS A 38 -17.50 -8.43 -4.14
N ARG A 39 -18.20 -7.51 -4.81
CA ARG A 39 -17.58 -6.68 -5.85
C ARG A 39 -16.48 -5.81 -5.26
N ARG A 40 -15.34 -5.91 -5.89
CA ARG A 40 -14.14 -5.14 -5.56
C ARG A 40 -13.59 -4.57 -6.85
N PHE A 41 -13.01 -3.40 -6.77
CA PHE A 41 -12.25 -2.86 -7.89
C PHE A 41 -10.95 -2.24 -7.38
N ALA A 42 -9.93 -2.27 -8.24
CA ALA A 42 -8.64 -1.67 -7.96
C ALA A 42 -8.53 -0.34 -8.69
N PHE A 43 -8.16 0.70 -7.96
CA PHE A 43 -7.92 2.03 -8.51
C PHE A 43 -6.76 2.70 -7.76
N LEU A 44 -5.82 3.32 -8.48
CA LEU A 44 -4.64 4.00 -7.93
C LEU A 44 -3.88 3.17 -6.87
N GLY A 45 -3.75 1.87 -7.10
CA GLY A 45 -3.02 0.99 -6.18
C GLY A 45 -3.81 0.53 -4.95
N PHE A 46 -5.03 0.98 -4.79
CA PHE A 46 -5.96 0.56 -3.74
C PHE A 46 -7.03 -0.39 -4.29
N GLU A 47 -7.48 -1.30 -3.46
CA GLU A 47 -8.67 -2.11 -3.67
C GLU A 47 -9.81 -1.56 -2.82
N PHE A 48 -10.93 -1.23 -3.46
CA PHE A 48 -12.14 -0.73 -2.84
C PHE A 48 -13.15 -1.87 -2.68
N PHE A 49 -13.79 -1.92 -1.51
CA PHE A 49 -14.80 -2.95 -1.19
C PHE A 49 -15.77 -2.46 -0.12
N TRP A 50 -16.94 -3.10 -0.08
CA TRP A 50 -17.93 -2.85 0.95
C TRP A 50 -17.67 -3.72 2.18
N LEU A 51 -17.71 -3.11 3.36
CA LEU A 51 -17.63 -3.79 4.65
C LEU A 51 -18.61 -3.16 5.63
N LYS A 52 -19.28 -3.97 6.41
CA LYS A 52 -20.11 -3.49 7.53
C LYS A 52 -19.20 -2.95 8.62
N ASP A 53 -19.56 -1.81 9.20
CA ASP A 53 -18.93 -1.28 10.41
C ASP A 53 -19.46 -2.00 11.66
N ARG A 54 -19.04 -1.52 12.84
CA ARG A 54 -19.49 -2.10 14.11
C ARG A 54 -20.99 -1.92 14.36
N GLN A 55 -21.61 -0.96 13.69
CA GLN A 55 -23.04 -0.66 13.76
C GLN A 55 -23.85 -1.39 12.67
N GLY A 56 -23.21 -2.29 11.90
CA GLY A 56 -23.84 -3.02 10.81
C GLY A 56 -24.02 -2.22 9.51
N ILE A 57 -23.62 -0.94 9.49
CA ILE A 57 -23.77 -0.06 8.32
C ILE A 57 -22.72 -0.40 7.29
N ALA A 58 -23.16 -0.60 6.03
CA ALA A 58 -22.24 -0.85 4.92
C ALA A 58 -21.48 0.42 4.55
N ARG A 59 -20.14 0.38 4.69
CA ARG A 59 -19.23 1.47 4.32
C ARG A 59 -18.19 1.00 3.31
N VAL A 60 -17.84 1.89 2.42
CA VAL A 60 -16.72 1.66 1.50
C VAL A 60 -15.42 1.68 2.29
N LYS A 61 -14.66 0.62 2.18
CA LYS A 61 -13.29 0.51 2.71
C LYS A 61 -12.30 0.42 1.57
N ARG A 62 -11.09 0.86 1.83
CA ARG A 62 -9.96 0.76 0.87
C ARG A 62 -8.77 0.12 1.56
N ARG A 63 -8.04 -0.70 0.82
CA ARG A 63 -6.80 -1.31 1.27
C ARG A 63 -5.80 -1.32 0.12
N THR A 64 -4.51 -1.46 0.43
CA THR A 64 -3.51 -1.65 -0.63
C THR A 64 -3.86 -2.88 -1.46
N ALA A 65 -3.93 -2.73 -2.78
CA ALA A 65 -4.19 -3.84 -3.68
C ALA A 65 -3.11 -4.92 -3.52
N PRO A 66 -3.48 -6.22 -3.42
CA PRO A 66 -2.52 -7.30 -3.13
C PRO A 66 -1.34 -7.35 -4.10
N LYS A 67 -1.60 -7.18 -5.40
CA LYS A 67 -0.55 -7.13 -6.44
C LYS A 67 0.43 -5.98 -6.20
N LYS A 68 -0.04 -4.80 -5.76
CA LYS A 68 0.80 -3.64 -5.46
C LYS A 68 1.63 -3.84 -4.19
N LEU A 69 1.04 -4.43 -3.15
CA LEU A 69 1.76 -4.80 -1.94
C LEU A 69 2.89 -5.80 -2.24
N GLN A 70 2.59 -6.85 -3.00
CA GLN A 70 3.58 -7.83 -3.44
C GLN A 70 4.73 -7.18 -4.23
N ALA A 71 4.41 -6.31 -5.19
CA ALA A 71 5.40 -5.59 -5.98
C ALA A 71 6.28 -4.68 -5.11
N ALA A 72 5.69 -4.00 -4.11
CA ALA A 72 6.45 -3.19 -3.16
C ALA A 72 7.39 -4.05 -2.30
N CYS A 73 6.91 -5.18 -1.81
CA CYS A 73 7.73 -6.16 -1.07
C CYS A 73 8.91 -6.67 -1.91
N ARG A 74 8.66 -7.03 -3.18
CA ARG A 74 9.72 -7.50 -4.08
C ARG A 74 10.79 -6.44 -4.30
N ARG A 75 10.40 -5.21 -4.66
CA ARG A 75 11.35 -4.10 -4.86
C ARG A 75 12.17 -3.79 -3.60
N LEU A 76 11.53 -3.81 -2.44
CA LEU A 76 12.24 -3.59 -1.17
C LEU A 76 13.23 -4.73 -0.88
N LYS A 77 12.87 -5.99 -1.16
CA LYS A 77 13.76 -7.16 -1.02
C LYS A 77 14.99 -7.04 -1.93
N GLU A 78 14.80 -6.67 -3.17
CA GLU A 78 15.87 -6.45 -4.14
C GLU A 78 16.82 -5.37 -3.63
N TRP A 79 16.28 -4.23 -3.21
CA TRP A 79 17.08 -3.16 -2.65
C TRP A 79 17.87 -3.58 -1.40
N ILE A 80 17.25 -4.28 -0.45
CA ILE A 80 17.91 -4.79 0.77
C ILE A 80 19.04 -5.73 0.40
N ARG A 81 18.83 -6.62 -0.55
CA ARG A 81 19.83 -7.56 -1.05
C ARG A 81 21.05 -6.83 -1.62
N ASP A 82 20.81 -5.84 -2.47
CA ASP A 82 21.84 -5.15 -3.22
C ASP A 82 22.63 -4.18 -2.32
N HIS A 83 22.00 -3.62 -1.29
CA HIS A 83 22.60 -2.65 -0.37
C HIS A 83 23.00 -3.24 1.00
N ARG A 84 22.95 -4.55 1.16
CA ARG A 84 23.30 -5.23 2.44
C ARG A 84 24.74 -4.97 2.92
N HIS A 85 25.63 -4.57 2.03
CA HIS A 85 27.04 -4.29 2.31
C HIS A 85 27.26 -2.90 2.92
N LEU A 86 26.32 -1.98 2.77
CA LEU A 86 26.44 -0.63 3.28
C LEU A 86 26.65 -0.57 4.78
N PRO A 87 27.34 0.47 5.30
CA PRO A 87 27.41 0.78 6.72
C PRO A 87 26.02 0.90 7.33
N GLY A 88 25.87 0.53 8.60
CA GLY A 88 24.56 0.45 9.26
C GLY A 88 23.74 1.75 9.19
N ARG A 89 24.39 2.91 9.35
CA ARG A 89 23.72 4.22 9.29
C ARG A 89 23.17 4.52 7.89
N GLU A 90 23.97 4.30 6.86
CA GLU A 90 23.57 4.54 5.46
C GLU A 90 22.46 3.57 5.02
N PHE A 91 22.61 2.29 5.35
CA PHE A 91 21.59 1.29 5.10
C PHE A 91 20.25 1.68 5.77
N LEU A 92 20.28 2.08 7.05
CA LEU A 92 19.09 2.48 7.78
C LEU A 92 18.44 3.73 7.19
N ARG A 93 19.24 4.72 6.75
CA ARG A 93 18.75 5.92 6.08
C ARG A 93 18.00 5.55 4.80
N GLY A 94 18.61 4.74 3.94
CA GLY A 94 18.01 4.29 2.68
C GLY A 94 16.76 3.41 2.89
N LEU A 95 16.77 2.55 3.91
CA LEU A 95 15.60 1.75 4.31
C LEU A 95 14.46 2.64 4.77
N ASN A 96 14.73 3.60 5.67
CA ASN A 96 13.73 4.52 6.20
C ASN A 96 13.10 5.38 5.11
N GLN A 97 13.88 5.84 4.14
CA GLN A 97 13.36 6.60 3.00
C GLN A 97 12.31 5.80 2.23
N ARG A 98 12.56 4.52 1.97
CA ARG A 98 11.62 3.64 1.25
C ARG A 98 10.39 3.28 2.07
N LEU A 99 10.58 3.03 3.37
CA LEU A 99 9.47 2.78 4.29
C LEU A 99 8.57 4.01 4.38
N ARG A 100 9.14 5.21 4.60
CA ARG A 100 8.37 6.46 4.66
C ARG A 100 7.63 6.74 3.36
N GLY A 101 8.27 6.56 2.20
CA GLY A 101 7.62 6.73 0.90
C GLY A 101 6.41 5.78 0.74
N HIS A 102 6.53 4.53 1.18
CA HIS A 102 5.42 3.59 1.18
C HIS A 102 4.29 4.03 2.13
N TYR A 103 4.62 4.48 3.35
CA TYR A 103 3.64 4.94 4.32
C TYR A 103 2.96 6.24 3.88
N GLN A 104 3.70 7.15 3.26
CA GLN A 104 3.15 8.40 2.74
C GLN A 104 2.06 8.15 1.69
N TYR A 105 2.28 7.19 0.80
CA TYR A 105 1.31 6.87 -0.24
C TYR A 105 0.16 5.99 0.25
N PHE A 106 0.46 4.94 1.02
CA PHE A 106 -0.51 3.95 1.46
C PHE A 106 -1.04 4.17 2.88
N GLY A 107 -0.59 5.21 3.58
CA GLY A 107 -0.97 5.55 4.95
C GLY A 107 -2.37 6.12 5.10
N VAL A 108 -3.34 5.49 4.48
CA VAL A 108 -4.75 5.90 4.51
C VAL A 108 -5.54 5.19 5.61
N ARG A 109 -6.60 5.83 6.09
CA ARG A 109 -7.49 5.25 7.11
C ARG A 109 -8.07 3.91 6.65
N GLY A 110 -8.02 2.93 7.53
CA GLY A 110 -8.48 1.57 7.26
C GLY A 110 -7.44 0.65 6.61
N ASN A 111 -6.24 1.14 6.26
CA ASN A 111 -5.17 0.37 5.63
C ASN A 111 -4.04 -0.05 6.59
N SER A 112 -4.15 0.22 7.88
CA SER A 112 -3.10 -0.06 8.88
C SER A 112 -2.59 -1.50 8.83
N ARG A 113 -3.49 -2.48 8.66
CA ARG A 113 -3.12 -3.90 8.55
C ARG A 113 -2.13 -4.17 7.40
N ALA A 114 -2.34 -3.55 6.23
CA ALA A 114 -1.43 -3.74 5.09
C ALA A 114 -0.07 -3.07 5.34
N LEU A 115 -0.05 -1.91 6.00
CA LEU A 115 1.19 -1.23 6.39
C LEU A 115 2.00 -2.05 7.40
N HIS A 116 1.36 -2.62 8.42
CA HIS A 116 2.03 -3.48 9.38
C HIS A 116 2.58 -4.76 8.73
N ARG A 117 1.81 -5.40 7.85
CA ARG A 117 2.29 -6.55 7.08
C ARG A 117 3.51 -6.22 6.23
N PHE A 118 3.53 -5.06 5.58
CA PHE A 118 4.69 -4.60 4.83
C PHE A 118 5.91 -4.37 5.73
N PHE A 119 5.72 -3.75 6.90
CA PHE A 119 6.77 -3.51 7.88
C PHE A 119 7.34 -4.81 8.47
N ASP A 120 6.47 -5.75 8.85
CA ASP A 120 6.90 -7.04 9.41
C ASP A 120 7.69 -7.85 8.37
N TRP A 121 7.22 -7.80 7.12
CA TRP A 121 7.94 -8.42 6.02
C TRP A 121 9.29 -7.73 5.77
N ALA A 122 9.36 -6.40 5.85
CA ALA A 122 10.61 -5.65 5.74
C ALA A 122 11.61 -6.06 6.83
N LYS A 123 11.17 -6.16 8.09
CA LYS A 123 12.01 -6.65 9.21
C LYS A 123 12.56 -8.04 8.93
N ALA A 124 11.71 -8.97 8.50
CA ALA A 124 12.14 -10.34 8.17
C ALA A 124 13.18 -10.36 7.02
N CYS A 125 12.98 -9.53 6.00
CA CYS A 125 13.96 -9.38 4.92
C CYS A 125 15.29 -8.82 5.39
N VAL A 126 15.28 -7.75 6.20
CA VAL A 126 16.50 -7.16 6.76
C VAL A 126 17.24 -8.20 7.61
N PHE A 127 16.54 -8.90 8.51
CA PHE A 127 17.11 -9.97 9.31
C PHE A 127 17.80 -11.02 8.44
N LYS A 128 17.07 -11.55 7.45
CA LYS A 128 17.59 -12.57 6.53
C LYS A 128 18.86 -12.13 5.80
N TRP A 129 18.84 -10.93 5.21
CA TRP A 129 19.94 -10.48 4.36
C TRP A 129 21.14 -9.94 5.16
N ARG A 130 20.93 -9.38 6.34
CA ARG A 130 22.02 -8.95 7.24
C ARG A 130 22.73 -10.15 7.85
N ASN A 131 22.04 -11.25 8.12
CA ASN A 131 22.63 -12.49 8.62
C ASN A 131 23.35 -13.32 7.52
N ARG A 132 23.08 -13.06 6.24
CA ARG A 132 23.77 -13.71 5.12
C ARG A 132 25.13 -13.10 4.76
N ARG A 133 25.68 -12.27 5.62
CA ARG A 133 27.06 -11.80 5.43
C ARG A 133 28.01 -12.96 5.76
N GLY A 134 28.71 -13.45 4.71
CA GLY A 134 29.75 -14.47 4.88
C GLY A 134 30.88 -13.98 5.79
N GLY A 135 31.62 -14.89 6.38
CA GLY A 135 32.78 -14.64 7.22
C GLY A 135 32.56 -14.95 8.69
N LYS A 136 33.59 -14.71 9.49
CA LYS A 136 33.67 -15.03 10.93
C LYS A 136 32.72 -14.22 11.85
N ARG A 137 31.79 -13.40 11.28
CA ARG A 137 30.88 -12.58 12.08
C ARG A 137 29.69 -13.40 12.56
N ARG A 138 29.45 -13.35 13.86
CA ARG A 138 28.29 -13.96 14.52
C ARG A 138 26.99 -13.40 13.89
N SER A 139 26.08 -14.28 13.54
CA SER A 139 24.73 -13.93 13.11
C SER A 139 23.87 -13.50 14.31
N PHE A 140 22.99 -12.53 14.08
CA PHE A 140 22.02 -12.14 15.10
C PHE A 140 20.95 -13.21 15.25
N THR A 141 20.55 -13.49 16.48
CA THR A 141 19.29 -14.16 16.76
C THR A 141 18.13 -13.19 16.51
N TRP A 142 16.91 -13.70 16.36
CA TRP A 142 15.74 -12.83 16.16
C TRP A 142 15.49 -11.90 17.36
N ALA A 143 15.74 -12.39 18.58
CA ALA A 143 15.61 -11.60 19.81
C ALA A 143 16.59 -10.41 19.84
N GLU A 144 17.89 -10.69 19.62
CA GLU A 144 18.93 -9.64 19.54
C GLU A 144 18.62 -8.62 18.43
N PHE A 145 18.19 -9.09 17.25
CA PHE A 145 17.81 -8.22 16.16
C PHE A 145 16.63 -7.31 16.51
N THR A 146 15.61 -7.88 17.15
CA THR A 146 14.42 -7.10 17.57
C THR A 146 14.78 -6.07 18.63
N GLN A 147 15.67 -6.42 19.56
CA GLN A 147 16.19 -5.47 20.56
C GLN A 147 17.02 -4.36 19.91
N ALA A 148 17.91 -4.69 18.98
CA ALA A 148 18.66 -3.71 18.21
C ALA A 148 17.74 -2.77 17.42
N LEU A 149 16.66 -3.27 16.84
CA LEU A 149 15.67 -2.45 16.14
C LEU A 149 14.92 -1.46 17.04
N LYS A 150 14.83 -1.71 18.35
CA LYS A 150 14.25 -0.75 19.30
C LYS A 150 15.19 0.43 19.55
N GLN A 151 16.50 0.20 19.47
CA GLN A 151 17.53 1.22 19.69
C GLN A 151 17.77 2.10 18.46
N VAL A 152 17.45 1.59 17.26
CA VAL A 152 17.60 2.37 16.01
C VAL A 152 16.29 3.01 15.61
N ALA A 153 16.37 4.23 15.07
CA ALA A 153 15.20 4.98 14.60
C ALA A 153 14.67 4.45 13.26
N ILE A 154 14.13 3.22 13.28
CA ILE A 154 13.44 2.67 12.09
C ILE A 154 12.07 3.30 11.92
N ALA A 155 11.73 3.68 10.68
CA ALA A 155 10.43 4.25 10.34
C ALA A 155 9.30 3.23 10.57
N ARG A 156 8.42 3.51 11.52
CA ARG A 156 7.27 2.66 11.85
C ARG A 156 6.05 3.01 10.98
N PRO A 157 5.17 2.04 10.70
CA PRO A 157 3.95 2.28 9.96
C PRO A 157 3.02 3.23 10.71
N GLY A 158 2.47 4.20 10.01
CA GLY A 158 1.51 5.16 10.52
C GLY A 158 0.50 5.58 9.46
N ILE A 159 -0.63 6.09 9.90
CA ILE A 159 -1.62 6.71 9.02
C ILE A 159 -1.19 8.15 8.81
N THR A 160 -0.91 8.51 7.57
CA THR A 160 -0.47 9.84 7.16
C THR A 160 -1.61 10.71 6.62
N GLU A 161 -2.76 10.08 6.36
CA GLU A 161 -3.95 10.78 5.91
C GLU A 161 -4.48 11.72 7.00
N VAL A 162 -4.37 13.02 6.77
CA VAL A 162 -4.96 14.04 7.65
C VAL A 162 -6.49 13.93 7.59
N ALA A 163 -7.13 13.92 8.76
CA ALA A 163 -8.58 14.01 8.82
C ALA A 163 -9.02 15.36 8.22
N ARG A 164 -9.56 15.35 7.00
CA ARG A 164 -10.29 16.54 6.54
C ARG A 164 -11.41 16.80 7.56
N ARG A 165 -11.30 17.88 8.32
CA ARG A 165 -12.44 18.43 9.02
C ARG A 165 -13.55 18.60 7.97
N ARG A 166 -14.72 18.01 8.22
CA ARG A 166 -15.89 18.29 7.41
C ARG A 166 -16.22 19.76 7.65
N VAL A 167 -15.81 20.60 6.73
CA VAL A 167 -16.36 21.94 6.60
C VAL A 167 -17.62 21.75 5.77
N PHE A 168 -18.68 21.35 6.43
CA PHE A 168 -20.05 21.54 5.95
C PHE A 168 -20.67 22.52 6.95
N ALA A 169 -20.65 23.78 6.59
CA ALA A 169 -21.61 24.74 7.08
C ALA A 169 -22.90 24.57 6.26
#